data_236388ee34b0156ef4dc874df509ad3b
#
_entry.id   236388ee34b0156ef4dc874df509ad3b
#
_cell.length_a   1.000
_cell.length_b   1.000
_cell.length_c   1.000
_cell.angle_alpha   90.00
_cell.angle_beta   90.00
_cell.angle_gamma   90.00
#
_symmetry.space_group_name_H-M   'P 1'
#
loop_
_entity.id
_entity.type
_entity.pdbx_description
1 polymer ?
#
loop_
_entity_poly.entity_id
_entity_poly.type
_entity_poly.pdbx_seq_one_letter_code
_entity_poly.pdbx_strand_id
1 'polypeptide(L)'
;MSDALLSALAESLAELVTAVGTSDDEVLDPGTAVRWLEGTAATLDGLGPADRRALDGLFRATALRRPAGPRREALLRLPERLGLAEGLRQAPPAATVPTGAVSTATVTTATVTTAPPLVARRVPSPTASPSPTVPRAPHAAVGISSSPSPAPPAAASPADDPADVCDAVAERVLRFAALVREADPATPVPTCPGWTLADLTRHLGAVHRWADHLVRTRATVRVHLKDLPLDPPSHPAAYADWLTEGADTVLTTLRATAPDLPVWSPGADPHARYYPRRLLSEAVVHLADAELALGGAAGAIDPRTAADAIDHFLTDAPYIPWIAEPLAHLGRDGAVLRLAARDTGTVRTLVLGGGGFTWSREGRGSGAVGPTASVEADTGELLLLLHRRYAADDPRFTHTGDRELLDDWLAATAL
;
A
#
# COMPACT_ATOMS: atom_id res chain seq x y z
N MET A 1 -0.73 29.94 22.41
CA MET A 1 -0.71 29.77 20.96
C MET A 1 -1.83 30.66 20.41
N SER A 2 -1.63 31.35 19.29
CA SER A 2 -2.71 32.20 18.75
C SER A 2 -3.75 31.35 18.03
N ASP A 3 -5.03 31.74 18.04
CA ASP A 3 -6.12 31.05 17.35
C ASP A 3 -5.86 30.92 15.84
N ALA A 4 -5.16 31.93 15.27
CA ALA A 4 -4.76 31.88 13.85
C ALA A 4 -3.75 30.77 13.58
N LEU A 5 -2.79 30.52 14.47
CA LEU A 5 -1.82 29.44 14.34
C LEU A 5 -2.50 28.06 14.47
N LEU A 6 -3.39 27.93 15.47
CA LEU A 6 -4.18 26.68 15.65
C LEU A 6 -5.05 26.38 14.43
N SER A 7 -5.73 27.39 13.87
CA SER A 7 -6.53 27.22 12.66
C SER A 7 -5.70 26.82 11.45
N ALA A 8 -4.52 27.44 11.26
CA ALA A 8 -3.63 27.12 10.16
C ALA A 8 -3.05 25.68 10.28
N LEU A 9 -2.67 25.27 11.49
CA LEU A 9 -2.19 23.90 11.74
C LEU A 9 -3.30 22.87 11.53
N ALA A 10 -4.51 23.13 12.01
CA ALA A 10 -5.66 22.24 11.82
C ALA A 10 -6.04 22.13 10.32
N GLU A 11 -6.00 23.25 9.59
CA GLU A 11 -6.24 23.24 8.14
C GLU A 11 -5.17 22.43 7.41
N SER A 12 -3.89 22.64 7.72
CA SER A 12 -2.78 21.88 7.11
C SER A 12 -2.88 20.38 7.43
N LEU A 13 -3.22 20.02 8.67
CA LEU A 13 -3.42 18.65 9.08
C LEU A 13 -4.60 18.02 8.33
N ALA A 14 -5.76 18.69 8.26
CA ALA A 14 -6.94 18.21 7.57
C ALA A 14 -6.66 17.97 6.08
N GLU A 15 -5.97 18.90 5.43
CA GLU A 15 -5.60 18.76 4.01
C GLU A 15 -4.60 17.62 3.79
N LEU A 16 -3.57 17.48 4.65
CA LEU A 16 -2.59 16.40 4.55
C LEU A 16 -3.25 15.03 4.76
N VAL A 17 -4.01 14.87 5.82
CA VAL A 17 -4.69 13.59 6.13
C VAL A 17 -5.74 13.26 5.06
N THR A 18 -6.41 14.27 4.50
CA THR A 18 -7.33 14.06 3.37
C THR A 18 -6.55 13.64 2.12
N ALA A 19 -5.42 14.29 1.81
CA ALA A 19 -4.57 13.92 0.68
C ALA A 19 -4.08 12.47 0.82
N VAL A 20 -3.55 12.08 1.98
CA VAL A 20 -3.17 10.69 2.28
C VAL A 20 -4.36 9.75 2.10
N GLY A 21 -5.52 10.09 2.67
CA GLY A 21 -6.72 9.26 2.61
C GLY A 21 -7.39 9.18 1.24
N THR A 22 -7.08 10.09 0.33
CA THR A 22 -7.61 10.12 -1.05
C THR A 22 -6.53 9.89 -2.10
N SER A 23 -5.26 9.72 -1.71
CA SER A 23 -4.20 9.32 -2.63
C SER A 23 -4.54 7.99 -3.28
N ASP A 24 -4.29 7.93 -4.57
CA ASP A 24 -4.32 6.66 -5.28
C ASP A 24 -3.20 5.76 -4.74
N ASP A 25 -3.45 4.45 -4.68
CA ASP A 25 -2.47 3.47 -4.23
C ASP A 25 -1.21 3.46 -5.13
N GLU A 26 -1.28 4.16 -6.26
CA GLU A 26 -0.17 4.46 -7.17
C GLU A 26 0.78 5.56 -6.66
N VAL A 27 0.27 6.43 -5.79
CA VAL A 27 1.03 7.58 -5.23
C VAL A 27 1.51 7.26 -3.82
N LEU A 28 0.73 6.49 -3.07
CA LEU A 28 1.03 6.13 -1.69
C LEU A 28 0.59 4.69 -1.43
N ASP A 29 1.53 3.83 -1.08
CA ASP A 29 1.26 2.43 -0.69
C ASP A 29 0.11 2.36 0.33
N PRO A 30 -0.90 1.51 0.08
CA PRO A 30 -2.08 1.41 0.94
C PRO A 30 -1.76 1.12 2.41
N GLY A 31 -0.80 0.25 2.69
CA GLY A 31 -0.36 -0.05 4.04
C GLY A 31 0.27 1.17 4.72
N THR A 32 1.03 1.96 3.98
CA THR A 32 1.59 3.23 4.46
C THR A 32 0.50 4.27 4.70
N ALA A 33 -0.47 4.38 3.80
CA ALA A 33 -1.61 5.30 3.97
C ALA A 33 -2.43 4.95 5.21
N VAL A 34 -2.77 3.67 5.40
CA VAL A 34 -3.49 3.18 6.59
C VAL A 34 -2.71 3.49 7.86
N ARG A 35 -1.42 3.16 7.90
CA ARG A 35 -0.55 3.41 9.06
C ARG A 35 -0.49 4.89 9.43
N TRP A 36 -0.36 5.79 8.47
CA TRP A 36 -0.32 7.24 8.74
C TRP A 36 -1.65 7.75 9.28
N LEU A 37 -2.76 7.25 8.74
CA LEU A 37 -4.10 7.60 9.22
C LEU A 37 -4.32 7.10 10.66
N GLU A 38 -3.95 5.85 10.95
CA GLU A 38 -4.06 5.25 12.28
C GLU A 38 -3.10 5.90 13.28
N GLY A 39 -1.85 6.17 12.91
CA GLY A 39 -0.89 6.90 13.73
C GLY A 39 -1.36 8.31 14.06
N THR A 40 -2.01 8.99 13.11
CA THR A 40 -2.64 10.28 13.35
C THR A 40 -3.83 10.14 14.30
N ALA A 41 -4.70 9.17 14.09
CA ALA A 41 -5.83 8.90 14.99
C ALA A 41 -5.36 8.58 16.42
N ALA A 42 -4.38 7.70 16.59
CA ALA A 42 -3.79 7.35 17.88
C ALA A 42 -3.17 8.58 18.61
N THR A 43 -2.51 9.46 17.85
CA THR A 43 -1.99 10.73 18.41
C THR A 43 -3.11 11.63 18.92
N LEU A 44 -4.21 11.72 18.15
CA LEU A 44 -5.38 12.52 18.50
C LEU A 44 -6.21 11.91 19.63
N ASP A 45 -6.09 10.60 19.87
CA ASP A 45 -6.73 9.91 21.00
C ASP A 45 -6.21 10.40 22.36
N GLY A 46 -5.00 10.94 22.41
CA GLY A 46 -4.47 11.59 23.60
C GLY A 46 -5.11 12.94 23.94
N LEU A 47 -5.94 13.50 23.05
CA LEU A 47 -6.60 14.79 23.29
C LEU A 47 -7.77 14.65 24.25
N GLY A 48 -7.94 15.66 25.11
CA GLY A 48 -9.13 15.77 25.96
C GLY A 48 -10.42 16.02 25.16
N PRO A 49 -11.61 15.73 25.75
CA PRO A 49 -12.90 15.88 25.05
C PRO A 49 -13.19 17.29 24.52
N ALA A 50 -12.65 18.34 25.17
CA ALA A 50 -12.81 19.72 24.73
C ALA A 50 -11.97 20.01 23.47
N ASP A 51 -10.74 19.51 23.44
CA ASP A 51 -9.81 19.70 22.31
C ASP A 51 -10.25 18.90 21.10
N ARG A 52 -10.75 17.67 21.29
CA ARG A 52 -11.35 16.85 20.21
C ARG A 52 -12.52 17.59 19.55
N ARG A 53 -13.41 18.21 20.34
CA ARG A 53 -14.52 19.00 19.80
C ARG A 53 -14.04 20.25 19.06
N ALA A 54 -13.02 20.93 19.59
CA ALA A 54 -12.43 22.09 18.92
C ALA A 54 -11.83 21.70 17.56
N LEU A 55 -11.09 20.59 17.51
CA LEU A 55 -10.48 20.06 16.29
C LEU A 55 -11.52 19.60 15.26
N ASP A 56 -12.58 18.89 15.68
CA ASP A 56 -13.74 18.55 14.82
C ASP A 56 -14.35 19.81 14.20
N GLY A 57 -14.57 20.84 15.01
CA GLY A 57 -15.08 22.13 14.53
C GLY A 57 -14.18 22.80 13.49
N LEU A 58 -12.85 22.78 13.71
CA LEU A 58 -11.88 23.33 12.76
C LEU A 58 -11.84 22.55 11.45
N PHE A 59 -11.92 21.23 11.49
CA PHE A 59 -11.96 20.39 10.29
C PHE A 59 -13.23 20.64 9.48
N ARG A 60 -14.40 20.71 10.12
CA ARG A 60 -15.66 21.05 9.46
C ARG A 60 -15.65 22.47 8.87
N ALA A 61 -15.09 23.44 9.59
CA ALA A 61 -14.93 24.79 9.07
C ALA A 61 -14.01 24.83 7.84
N THR A 62 -12.92 24.05 7.84
CA THR A 62 -12.02 23.90 6.69
C THR A 62 -12.78 23.28 5.49
N ALA A 63 -13.56 22.23 5.69
CA ALA A 63 -14.36 21.62 4.65
C ALA A 63 -15.37 22.61 4.04
N LEU A 64 -16.03 23.41 4.87
CA LEU A 64 -17.06 24.37 4.42
C LEU A 64 -16.47 25.52 3.60
N ARG A 65 -15.19 25.84 3.76
CA ARG A 65 -14.49 26.83 2.91
C ARG A 65 -14.16 26.32 1.51
N ARG A 66 -14.28 25.01 1.25
CA ARG A 66 -14.00 24.40 -0.07
C ARG A 66 -15.28 24.37 -0.92
N PRO A 67 -15.14 24.47 -2.26
CA PRO A 67 -16.26 24.23 -3.17
C PRO A 67 -16.91 22.86 -2.95
N ALA A 68 -18.20 22.73 -3.23
CA ALA A 68 -18.88 21.44 -3.19
C ALA A 68 -18.22 20.43 -4.16
N GLY A 69 -17.97 19.22 -3.69
CA GLY A 69 -17.32 18.16 -4.47
C GLY A 69 -16.61 17.12 -3.60
N PRO A 70 -15.99 16.11 -4.22
CA PRO A 70 -15.43 14.95 -3.53
C PRO A 70 -14.44 15.33 -2.40
N ARG A 71 -13.60 16.34 -2.62
CA ARG A 71 -12.62 16.80 -1.61
C ARG A 71 -13.30 17.39 -0.37
N ARG A 72 -14.37 18.18 -0.54
CA ARG A 72 -15.16 18.69 0.58
C ARG A 72 -15.85 17.59 1.36
N GLU A 73 -16.36 16.58 0.65
CA GLU A 73 -17.02 15.42 1.27
C GLU A 73 -16.00 14.58 2.07
N ALA A 74 -14.81 14.36 1.53
CA ALA A 74 -13.72 13.67 2.23
C ALA A 74 -13.33 14.40 3.52
N LEU A 75 -13.16 15.73 3.48
CA LEU A 75 -12.88 16.56 4.65
C LEU A 75 -13.99 16.51 5.71
N LEU A 76 -15.28 16.44 5.30
CA LEU A 76 -16.40 16.31 6.22
C LEU A 76 -16.46 14.96 6.94
N ARG A 77 -15.97 13.89 6.30
CA ARG A 77 -15.88 12.54 6.91
C ARG A 77 -14.64 12.35 7.79
N LEU A 78 -13.67 13.26 7.69
CA LEU A 78 -12.39 13.12 8.38
C LEU A 78 -12.51 13.02 9.91
N PRO A 79 -13.35 13.81 10.62
CA PRO A 79 -13.52 13.67 12.05
C PRO A 79 -14.00 12.30 12.51
N GLU A 80 -14.88 11.68 11.73
CA GLU A 80 -15.39 10.31 12.01
C GLU A 80 -14.30 9.26 11.78
N ARG A 81 -13.54 9.39 10.70
CA ARG A 81 -12.43 8.49 10.38
C ARG A 81 -11.28 8.56 11.38
N LEU A 82 -11.08 9.69 12.03
CA LEU A 82 -10.05 9.90 13.06
C LEU A 82 -10.58 9.69 14.49
N GLY A 83 -11.77 9.13 14.67
CA GLY A 83 -12.35 8.84 15.98
C GLY A 83 -12.74 10.08 16.79
N LEU A 84 -12.67 11.30 16.24
CA LEU A 84 -12.98 12.53 16.97
C LEU A 84 -14.45 12.62 17.37
N ALA A 85 -15.35 11.97 16.61
CA ALA A 85 -16.80 11.97 16.85
C ALA A 85 -17.24 10.99 17.96
N GLU A 86 -16.48 9.97 18.28
CA GLU A 86 -16.87 8.96 19.30
C GLU A 86 -16.83 9.50 20.72
N GLY A 87 -15.91 10.39 21.04
CA GLY A 87 -15.87 11.09 22.32
C GLY A 87 -17.08 11.99 22.61
N LEU A 88 -17.93 12.27 21.61
CA LEU A 88 -19.14 13.08 21.75
C LEU A 88 -20.37 12.25 22.19
N ARG A 89 -20.36 10.94 22.01
CA ARG A 89 -21.48 10.05 22.36
C ARG A 89 -21.47 9.57 23.81
N GLN A 90 -20.36 9.77 24.55
CA GLN A 90 -20.19 9.34 25.94
C GLN A 90 -20.28 10.45 26.97
N ALA A 91 -20.85 11.62 26.66
CA ALA A 91 -21.13 12.63 27.68
C ALA A 91 -22.25 12.13 28.61
N PRO A 92 -22.05 12.02 29.93
CA PRO A 92 -23.14 11.69 30.85
C PRO A 92 -24.23 12.78 30.77
N PRO A 93 -25.51 12.44 31.00
CA PRO A 93 -26.59 13.39 31.01
C PRO A 93 -26.29 14.50 32.01
N ALA A 94 -26.44 15.76 31.57
CA ALA A 94 -26.17 16.95 32.37
C ALA A 94 -26.91 16.87 33.72
N ALA A 95 -26.15 16.93 34.79
CA ALA A 95 -26.69 17.05 36.13
C ALA A 95 -27.54 18.33 36.20
N THR A 96 -28.78 18.21 36.59
CA THR A 96 -29.74 19.29 36.85
C THR A 96 -29.11 20.26 37.87
N VAL A 97 -28.85 21.47 37.41
CA VAL A 97 -28.43 22.58 38.29
C VAL A 97 -29.66 23.09 39.03
N PRO A 98 -29.65 23.21 40.38
CA PRO A 98 -30.75 23.83 41.12
C PRO A 98 -30.78 25.33 40.86
N THR A 99 -31.93 25.82 40.55
CA THR A 99 -32.25 27.24 40.36
C THR A 99 -32.03 28.02 41.66
N GLY A 100 -31.08 28.95 41.67
CA GLY A 100 -30.85 29.83 42.83
C GLY A 100 -29.98 31.05 42.47
N ALA A 101 -30.64 32.22 42.56
CA ALA A 101 -30.11 33.58 42.72
C ALA A 101 -29.43 34.27 41.52
N VAL A 102 -30.19 35.18 40.97
CA VAL A 102 -29.80 36.26 40.09
C VAL A 102 -28.84 37.21 40.80
N SER A 103 -27.65 37.47 40.26
CA SER A 103 -26.82 38.60 40.62
C SER A 103 -26.47 39.38 39.36
N THR A 104 -26.97 40.60 39.31
CA THR A 104 -26.76 41.60 38.24
C THR A 104 -25.33 42.12 38.30
N ALA A 105 -24.51 41.82 37.26
CA ALA A 105 -23.24 42.49 37.03
C ALA A 105 -23.30 43.34 35.77
N THR A 106 -23.00 44.60 35.93
CA THR A 106 -23.04 45.69 34.95
C THR A 106 -22.01 45.47 33.83
N VAL A 107 -22.45 45.47 32.57
CA VAL A 107 -21.59 45.42 31.40
C VAL A 107 -21.09 46.82 31.07
N THR A 108 -19.78 47.04 31.16
CA THR A 108 -19.12 48.28 30.69
C THR A 108 -18.77 48.13 29.22
N THR A 109 -19.39 48.93 28.36
CA THR A 109 -19.17 48.97 26.91
C THR A 109 -17.84 49.67 26.61
N ALA A 110 -16.87 48.97 26.02
CA ALA A 110 -15.65 49.59 25.48
C ALA A 110 -15.86 49.88 23.99
N THR A 111 -15.69 51.14 23.65
CA THR A 111 -15.81 51.70 22.30
C THR A 111 -14.63 51.27 21.43
N VAL A 112 -14.90 50.58 20.31
CA VAL A 112 -13.89 50.24 19.29
C VAL A 112 -13.75 51.40 18.32
N THR A 113 -12.54 51.98 18.26
CA THR A 113 -12.15 53.03 17.31
C THR A 113 -11.76 52.35 15.96
N THR A 114 -12.51 52.70 14.92
CA THR A 114 -12.26 52.25 13.54
C THR A 114 -11.07 53.03 12.93
N ALA A 115 -10.07 52.33 12.42
CA ALA A 115 -9.02 52.88 11.57
C ALA A 115 -9.43 52.82 10.09
N PRO A 116 -9.00 53.76 9.23
CA PRO A 116 -9.44 53.89 7.86
C PRO A 116 -8.80 52.84 6.90
N PRO A 117 -9.42 52.54 5.75
CA PRO A 117 -8.96 51.51 4.83
C PRO A 117 -7.74 51.95 4.02
N LEU A 118 -6.77 51.04 3.90
CA LEU A 118 -5.61 51.16 3.01
C LEU A 118 -6.05 50.96 1.55
N VAL A 119 -5.72 51.94 0.72
CA VAL A 119 -5.96 52.01 -0.74
C VAL A 119 -5.10 50.94 -1.42
N ALA A 120 -5.73 50.01 -2.09
CA ALA A 120 -5.07 49.01 -2.93
C ALA A 120 -4.47 49.64 -4.21
N ARG A 121 -3.15 49.58 -4.33
CA ARG A 121 -2.41 49.93 -5.55
C ARG A 121 -2.63 48.86 -6.63
N ARG A 122 -3.26 49.26 -7.71
CA ARG A 122 -3.39 48.40 -8.93
C ARG A 122 -2.02 48.18 -9.56
N VAL A 123 -1.67 46.91 -9.78
CA VAL A 123 -0.55 46.47 -10.62
C VAL A 123 -1.11 46.27 -12.03
N PRO A 124 -0.50 46.82 -13.09
CA PRO A 124 -0.98 46.61 -14.47
C PRO A 124 -0.67 45.19 -14.98
N SER A 125 -1.63 44.59 -15.62
CA SER A 125 -1.51 43.30 -16.33
C SER A 125 -0.55 43.38 -17.53
N PRO A 126 0.27 42.35 -17.78
CA PRO A 126 1.09 42.31 -18.99
C PRO A 126 0.23 42.02 -20.24
N THR A 127 0.45 42.83 -21.26
CA THR A 127 -0.11 42.71 -22.60
C THR A 127 0.29 41.39 -23.28
N ALA A 128 -0.69 40.71 -23.83
CA ALA A 128 -0.52 39.51 -24.64
C ALA A 128 0.23 39.83 -25.97
N SER A 129 1.31 39.09 -26.22
CA SER A 129 1.96 39.05 -27.54
C SER A 129 1.31 37.98 -28.44
N PRO A 130 1.20 38.20 -29.72
CA PRO A 130 0.53 37.24 -30.62
C PRO A 130 1.38 36.04 -30.94
N SER A 131 0.78 34.84 -30.88
CA SER A 131 1.37 33.56 -31.28
C SER A 131 1.66 33.51 -32.78
N PRO A 132 2.80 32.93 -33.21
CA PRO A 132 3.07 32.72 -34.62
C PRO A 132 2.23 31.56 -35.18
N THR A 133 1.62 31.78 -36.29
CA THR A 133 0.87 30.81 -37.09
C THR A 133 1.82 29.81 -37.71
N VAL A 134 1.70 28.52 -37.35
CA VAL A 134 2.42 27.40 -37.97
C VAL A 134 1.58 26.87 -39.17
N PRO A 135 2.14 26.68 -40.35
CA PRO A 135 1.41 26.13 -41.50
C PRO A 135 1.13 24.63 -41.27
N ARG A 136 -0.11 24.25 -41.53
CA ARG A 136 -0.64 22.90 -41.46
C ARG A 136 -0.11 22.07 -42.64
N ALA A 137 0.72 21.06 -42.37
CA ALA A 137 1.09 20.04 -43.34
C ALA A 137 -0.02 18.98 -43.51
N PRO A 138 -0.16 18.35 -44.70
CA PRO A 138 -1.26 17.42 -44.96
C PRO A 138 -1.11 16.12 -44.16
N HIS A 139 -2.23 15.63 -43.65
CA HIS A 139 -2.34 14.36 -42.94
C HIS A 139 -1.97 13.19 -43.86
N ALA A 140 -0.81 12.58 -43.67
CA ALA A 140 -0.56 11.23 -44.10
C ALA A 140 -1.22 10.30 -43.05
N ALA A 141 -2.06 9.40 -43.52
CA ALA A 141 -2.66 8.36 -42.67
C ALA A 141 -1.55 7.46 -42.13
N VAL A 142 -1.22 7.64 -40.84
CA VAL A 142 -0.37 6.71 -40.11
C VAL A 142 -1.25 5.51 -39.77
N GLY A 143 -0.90 4.36 -40.35
CA GLY A 143 -1.51 3.10 -40.04
C GLY A 143 -1.37 2.85 -38.54
N ILE A 144 -2.49 2.48 -37.92
CA ILE A 144 -2.53 2.04 -36.52
C ILE A 144 -1.69 0.76 -36.44
N SER A 145 -0.44 0.90 -36.00
CA SER A 145 0.38 -0.24 -35.60
C SER A 145 -0.29 -0.81 -34.35
N SER A 146 -0.91 -1.96 -34.49
CA SER A 146 -1.42 -2.75 -33.39
C SER A 146 -0.25 -3.05 -32.44
N SER A 147 -0.29 -2.48 -31.25
CA SER A 147 0.58 -2.90 -30.16
C SER A 147 0.51 -4.42 -30.04
N PRO A 148 1.63 -5.12 -29.85
CA PRO A 148 1.57 -6.56 -29.64
C PRO A 148 0.73 -6.81 -28.38
N SER A 149 -0.32 -7.61 -28.54
CA SER A 149 -1.11 -8.14 -27.44
C SER A 149 -0.15 -8.83 -26.48
N PRO A 150 -0.21 -8.60 -25.17
CA PRO A 150 0.64 -9.34 -24.23
C PRO A 150 0.45 -10.85 -24.49
N ALA A 151 1.54 -11.58 -24.53
CA ALA A 151 1.50 -13.02 -24.69
C ALA A 151 0.60 -13.62 -23.59
N PRO A 152 -0.21 -14.63 -23.90
CA PRO A 152 -1.04 -15.26 -22.88
C PRO A 152 -0.15 -15.74 -21.73
N PRO A 153 -0.58 -15.58 -20.47
CA PRO A 153 0.20 -16.04 -19.34
C PRO A 153 0.56 -17.51 -19.53
N ALA A 154 1.81 -17.84 -19.22
CA ALA A 154 2.28 -19.22 -19.27
C ALA A 154 1.27 -20.08 -18.49
N ALA A 155 0.81 -21.16 -19.11
CA ALA A 155 -0.20 -22.05 -18.52
C ALA A 155 0.25 -22.41 -17.11
N ALA A 156 -0.63 -22.19 -16.12
CA ALA A 156 -0.41 -22.59 -14.75
C ALA A 156 0.09 -24.04 -14.74
N SER A 157 1.19 -24.28 -14.03
CA SER A 157 1.68 -25.66 -13.86
C SER A 157 0.57 -26.49 -13.24
N PRO A 158 0.31 -27.72 -13.71
CA PRO A 158 -0.78 -28.55 -13.23
C PRO A 158 -0.61 -29.06 -11.78
N ALA A 159 0.24 -28.45 -10.99
CA ALA A 159 0.72 -28.99 -9.72
C ALA A 159 0.09 -28.35 -8.47
N ASP A 160 -0.70 -27.29 -8.59
CA ASP A 160 -1.20 -26.61 -7.39
C ASP A 160 -2.73 -26.60 -7.39
N ASP A 161 -3.31 -27.60 -6.74
CA ASP A 161 -4.71 -27.54 -6.33
C ASP A 161 -4.87 -26.28 -5.44
N PRO A 162 -5.80 -25.37 -5.74
CA PRO A 162 -6.07 -24.22 -4.88
C PRO A 162 -6.29 -24.59 -3.42
N ALA A 163 -6.73 -25.79 -3.11
CA ALA A 163 -6.85 -26.30 -1.75
C ALA A 163 -5.48 -26.46 -1.08
N ASP A 164 -4.49 -27.02 -1.76
CA ASP A 164 -3.13 -27.21 -1.24
C ASP A 164 -2.46 -25.85 -0.95
N VAL A 165 -2.69 -24.85 -1.83
CA VAL A 165 -2.18 -23.49 -1.63
C VAL A 165 -2.83 -22.85 -0.41
N CYS A 166 -4.14 -23.00 -0.22
CA CYS A 166 -4.84 -22.50 0.97
C CYS A 166 -4.32 -23.13 2.27
N ASP A 167 -3.98 -24.41 2.24
CA ASP A 167 -3.42 -25.10 3.42
C ASP A 167 -2.00 -24.58 3.73
N ALA A 168 -1.20 -24.31 2.70
CA ALA A 168 0.11 -23.69 2.87
C ALA A 168 0.01 -22.26 3.44
N VAL A 169 -0.99 -21.46 3.04
CA VAL A 169 -1.26 -20.15 3.65
C VAL A 169 -1.58 -20.32 5.13
N ALA A 170 -2.53 -21.22 5.47
CA ALA A 170 -2.93 -21.45 6.86
C ALA A 170 -1.73 -21.81 7.75
N GLU A 171 -0.86 -22.73 7.29
CA GLU A 171 0.34 -23.14 8.03
C GLU A 171 1.27 -21.94 8.29
N ARG A 172 1.54 -21.09 7.30
CA ARG A 172 2.44 -19.94 7.44
C ARG A 172 1.86 -18.88 8.35
N VAL A 173 0.55 -18.62 8.24
CA VAL A 173 -0.15 -17.67 9.14
C VAL A 173 -0.14 -18.15 10.59
N LEU A 174 -0.39 -19.43 10.84
CA LEU A 174 -0.34 -19.99 12.18
C LEU A 174 1.07 -19.90 12.78
N ARG A 175 2.11 -20.17 11.99
CA ARG A 175 3.50 -20.01 12.42
C ARG A 175 3.82 -18.54 12.72
N PHE A 176 3.42 -17.61 11.86
CA PHE A 176 3.58 -16.17 12.07
C PHE A 176 2.86 -15.73 13.37
N ALA A 177 1.59 -16.12 13.53
CA ALA A 177 0.80 -15.78 14.72
C ALA A 177 1.42 -16.32 16.02
N ALA A 178 2.01 -17.52 15.98
CA ALA A 178 2.73 -18.08 17.12
C ALA A 178 3.96 -17.24 17.50
N LEU A 179 4.74 -16.78 16.51
CA LEU A 179 5.91 -15.93 16.76
C LEU A 179 5.53 -14.58 17.38
N VAL A 180 4.53 -13.88 16.81
CA VAL A 180 4.18 -12.53 17.25
C VAL A 180 3.40 -12.53 18.57
N ARG A 181 2.77 -13.65 18.96
CA ARG A 181 2.05 -13.80 20.24
C ARG A 181 2.99 -13.73 21.43
N GLU A 182 4.21 -14.23 21.28
CA GLU A 182 5.23 -14.27 22.33
C GLU A 182 6.20 -13.07 22.28
N ALA A 183 6.13 -12.25 21.22
CA ALA A 183 7.05 -11.16 20.98
C ALA A 183 6.51 -9.82 21.49
N ASP A 184 7.43 -8.86 21.74
CA ASP A 184 7.03 -7.46 21.96
C ASP A 184 6.47 -6.88 20.64
N PRO A 185 5.20 -6.48 20.61
CA PRO A 185 4.57 -5.92 19.41
C PRO A 185 5.25 -4.63 18.91
N ALA A 186 6.00 -3.93 19.77
CA ALA A 186 6.77 -2.74 19.40
C ALA A 186 8.13 -3.06 18.76
N THR A 187 8.52 -4.34 18.65
CA THR A 187 9.79 -4.75 18.02
C THR A 187 9.85 -4.21 16.59
N PRO A 188 10.89 -3.42 16.22
CA PRO A 188 11.06 -2.93 14.87
C PRO A 188 11.28 -4.07 13.86
N VAL A 189 10.76 -3.93 12.65
CA VAL A 189 10.97 -4.85 11.53
C VAL A 189 12.00 -4.23 10.58
N PRO A 190 13.28 -4.64 10.62
CA PRO A 190 14.34 -3.98 9.84
C PRO A 190 14.13 -4.04 8.33
N THR A 191 13.48 -5.10 7.86
CA THR A 191 13.17 -5.35 6.44
C THR A 191 11.94 -4.56 5.93
N CYS A 192 11.16 -3.97 6.84
CA CYS A 192 10.05 -3.07 6.55
C CYS A 192 10.28 -1.74 7.30
N PRO A 193 11.06 -0.81 6.76
CA PRO A 193 11.47 0.39 7.49
C PRO A 193 10.29 1.19 8.07
N GLY A 194 10.38 1.48 9.37
CA GLY A 194 9.34 2.20 10.11
C GLY A 194 8.17 1.32 10.58
N TRP A 195 8.18 0.02 10.33
CA TRP A 195 7.19 -0.92 10.86
C TRP A 195 7.66 -1.59 12.14
N THR A 196 6.68 -1.94 12.97
CA THR A 196 6.81 -2.83 14.11
C THR A 196 6.16 -4.19 13.80
N LEU A 197 6.35 -5.19 14.66
CA LEU A 197 5.62 -6.46 14.56
C LEU A 197 4.11 -6.27 14.64
N ALA A 198 3.63 -5.28 15.41
CA ALA A 198 2.22 -4.92 15.44
C ALA A 198 1.74 -4.42 14.06
N ASP A 199 2.50 -3.55 13.40
CA ASP A 199 2.18 -3.06 12.07
C ASP A 199 2.16 -4.17 11.03
N LEU A 200 3.15 -5.05 11.07
CA LEU A 200 3.26 -6.21 10.18
C LEU A 200 2.05 -7.17 10.36
N THR A 201 1.65 -7.43 11.60
CA THR A 201 0.49 -8.28 11.90
C THR A 201 -0.81 -7.66 11.41
N ARG A 202 -0.99 -6.35 11.62
CA ARG A 202 -2.16 -5.62 11.12
C ARG A 202 -2.22 -5.60 9.60
N HIS A 203 -1.08 -5.41 8.93
CA HIS A 203 -1.00 -5.46 7.48
C HIS A 203 -1.51 -6.80 6.94
N LEU A 204 -0.96 -7.93 7.41
CA LEU A 204 -1.41 -9.27 6.97
C LEU A 204 -2.92 -9.48 7.23
N GLY A 205 -3.40 -9.13 8.43
CA GLY A 205 -4.81 -9.26 8.77
C GLY A 205 -5.74 -8.38 7.92
N ALA A 206 -5.27 -7.21 7.52
CA ALA A 206 -5.97 -6.31 6.62
C ALA A 206 -6.02 -6.87 5.18
N VAL A 207 -4.90 -7.40 4.67
CA VAL A 207 -4.82 -8.04 3.35
C VAL A 207 -5.76 -9.25 3.26
N HIS A 208 -5.86 -10.06 4.31
CA HIS A 208 -6.80 -11.19 4.34
C HIS A 208 -8.25 -10.73 4.23
N ARG A 209 -8.67 -9.72 5.00
CA ARG A 209 -10.03 -9.18 4.96
C ARG A 209 -10.37 -8.48 3.65
N TRP A 210 -9.39 -7.83 3.08
CA TRP A 210 -9.53 -7.21 1.76
C TRP A 210 -9.73 -8.26 0.66
N ALA A 211 -8.94 -9.33 0.65
CA ALA A 211 -9.08 -10.44 -0.29
C ALA A 211 -10.44 -11.15 -0.11
N ASP A 212 -10.86 -11.43 1.13
CA ASP A 212 -12.18 -11.97 1.42
C ASP A 212 -13.30 -11.09 0.87
N HIS A 213 -13.22 -9.79 1.13
CA HIS A 213 -14.22 -8.84 0.66
C HIS A 213 -14.34 -8.88 -0.87
N LEU A 214 -13.23 -8.80 -1.60
CA LEU A 214 -13.23 -8.80 -3.06
C LEU A 214 -13.83 -10.09 -3.64
N VAL A 215 -13.42 -11.23 -3.12
CA VAL A 215 -13.89 -12.54 -3.62
C VAL A 215 -15.35 -12.77 -3.24
N ARG A 216 -15.73 -12.53 -2.01
CA ARG A 216 -17.09 -12.73 -1.50
C ARG A 216 -18.12 -11.81 -2.18
N THR A 217 -17.72 -10.56 -2.46
CA THR A 217 -18.61 -9.60 -3.15
C THR A 217 -18.51 -9.70 -4.67
N ARG A 218 -17.58 -10.53 -5.20
CA ARG A 218 -17.30 -10.65 -6.63
C ARG A 218 -16.98 -9.30 -7.26
N ALA A 219 -16.17 -8.51 -6.56
CA ALA A 219 -15.82 -7.17 -7.00
C ALA A 219 -15.09 -7.23 -8.34
N THR A 220 -15.61 -6.56 -9.37
CA THR A 220 -14.99 -6.48 -10.71
C THR A 220 -14.23 -5.18 -10.92
N VAL A 221 -14.22 -4.32 -9.92
CA VAL A 221 -13.49 -3.05 -9.87
C VAL A 221 -12.69 -2.99 -8.58
N ARG A 222 -11.66 -2.16 -8.58
CA ARG A 222 -10.81 -1.96 -7.40
C ARG A 222 -11.62 -1.47 -6.21
N VAL A 223 -11.41 -2.11 -5.05
CA VAL A 223 -11.86 -1.64 -3.75
C VAL A 223 -10.61 -1.33 -2.94
N HIS A 224 -10.49 -0.10 -2.44
CA HIS A 224 -9.33 0.28 -1.66
C HIS A 224 -9.41 -0.28 -0.24
N LEU A 225 -8.30 -0.77 0.27
CA LEU A 225 -8.19 -1.33 1.63
C LEU A 225 -8.71 -0.34 2.69
N LYS A 226 -8.37 0.95 2.54
CA LYS A 226 -8.79 2.05 3.41
C LYS A 226 -10.31 2.30 3.47
N ASP A 227 -11.07 1.79 2.49
CA ASP A 227 -12.53 1.95 2.43
C ASP A 227 -13.27 0.80 3.10
N LEU A 228 -12.55 -0.20 3.62
CA LEU A 228 -13.11 -1.34 4.30
C LEU A 228 -13.17 -1.13 5.82
N PRO A 229 -14.24 -1.56 6.49
CA PRO A 229 -14.30 -1.61 7.95
C PRO A 229 -13.47 -2.81 8.43
N LEU A 230 -12.18 -2.59 8.66
CA LEU A 230 -11.26 -3.66 9.05
C LEU A 230 -11.36 -4.02 10.53
N ASP A 231 -11.81 -3.09 11.37
CA ASP A 231 -12.03 -3.22 12.81
C ASP A 231 -10.88 -3.93 13.55
N PRO A 232 -9.61 -3.47 13.42
CA PRO A 232 -8.51 -4.07 14.14
C PRO A 232 -8.71 -3.88 15.64
N PRO A 233 -8.33 -4.86 16.48
CA PRO A 233 -8.39 -4.74 17.93
C PRO A 233 -7.62 -3.51 18.43
N SER A 234 -8.10 -2.88 19.51
CA SER A 234 -7.44 -1.72 20.12
C SER A 234 -6.11 -2.08 20.81
N HIS A 235 -5.91 -3.35 21.16
CA HIS A 235 -4.72 -3.83 21.86
C HIS A 235 -3.91 -4.79 20.99
N PRO A 236 -2.59 -4.58 20.83
CA PRO A 236 -1.72 -5.44 20.02
C PRO A 236 -1.72 -6.91 20.44
N ALA A 237 -1.95 -7.22 21.72
CA ALA A 237 -2.05 -8.59 22.22
C ALA A 237 -3.14 -9.43 21.51
N ALA A 238 -4.17 -8.78 20.93
CA ALA A 238 -5.23 -9.46 20.20
C ALA A 238 -4.97 -9.56 18.68
N TYR A 239 -3.87 -9.01 18.18
CA TYR A 239 -3.61 -8.97 16.73
C TYR A 239 -3.36 -10.35 16.15
N ALA A 240 -2.68 -11.25 16.88
CA ALA A 240 -2.44 -12.61 16.41
C ALA A 240 -3.73 -13.40 16.21
N ASP A 241 -4.69 -13.24 17.12
CA ASP A 241 -6.00 -13.90 17.01
C ASP A 241 -6.85 -13.27 15.91
N TRP A 242 -6.84 -11.94 15.81
CA TRP A 242 -7.51 -11.21 14.73
C TRP A 242 -6.95 -11.58 13.34
N LEU A 243 -5.63 -11.78 13.22
CA LEU A 243 -5.00 -12.25 11.99
C LEU A 243 -5.48 -13.65 11.61
N THR A 244 -5.43 -14.61 12.57
CA THR A 244 -5.83 -16.00 12.32
C THR A 244 -7.30 -16.13 11.96
N GLU A 245 -8.19 -15.38 12.62
CA GLU A 245 -9.62 -15.32 12.29
C GLU A 245 -9.86 -14.79 10.87
N GLY A 246 -9.14 -13.74 10.46
CA GLY A 246 -9.19 -13.21 9.10
C GLY A 246 -8.68 -14.21 8.05
N ALA A 247 -7.63 -14.96 8.38
CA ALA A 247 -7.11 -16.02 7.52
C ALA A 247 -8.13 -17.15 7.35
N ASP A 248 -8.71 -17.65 8.43
CA ASP A 248 -9.73 -18.71 8.37
C ASP A 248 -10.94 -18.29 7.53
N THR A 249 -11.34 -17.03 7.65
CA THR A 249 -12.46 -16.47 6.88
C THR A 249 -12.15 -16.45 5.39
N VAL A 250 -11.03 -15.84 4.98
CA VAL A 250 -10.69 -15.74 3.56
C VAL A 250 -10.41 -17.10 2.94
N LEU A 251 -9.75 -18.01 3.66
CA LEU A 251 -9.46 -19.35 3.15
C LEU A 251 -10.74 -20.18 2.99
N THR A 252 -11.72 -20.01 3.87
CA THR A 252 -13.06 -20.61 3.70
C THR A 252 -13.75 -20.07 2.45
N THR A 253 -13.72 -18.76 2.25
CA THR A 253 -14.28 -18.11 1.05
C THR A 253 -13.61 -18.64 -0.23
N LEU A 254 -12.27 -18.71 -0.25
CA LEU A 254 -11.51 -19.16 -1.41
C LEU A 254 -11.78 -20.61 -1.76
N ARG A 255 -11.82 -21.50 -0.77
CA ARG A 255 -12.15 -22.92 -0.98
C ARG A 255 -13.58 -23.14 -1.51
N ALA A 256 -14.51 -22.24 -1.16
CA ALA A 256 -15.90 -22.31 -1.63
C ALA A 256 -16.12 -21.61 -2.98
N THR A 257 -15.12 -20.92 -3.54
CA THR A 257 -15.26 -20.12 -4.75
C THR A 257 -14.63 -20.83 -5.95
N ALA A 258 -15.34 -20.80 -7.10
CA ALA A 258 -14.80 -21.31 -8.35
C ALA A 258 -13.53 -20.51 -8.75
N PRO A 259 -12.39 -21.16 -9.08
CA PRO A 259 -11.13 -20.47 -9.35
C PRO A 259 -11.19 -19.48 -10.52
N ASP A 260 -12.07 -19.70 -11.47
CA ASP A 260 -12.29 -18.90 -12.68
C ASP A 260 -13.35 -17.82 -12.50
N LEU A 261 -13.89 -17.63 -11.27
CA LEU A 261 -14.81 -16.55 -10.99
C LEU A 261 -14.11 -15.20 -11.26
N PRO A 262 -14.69 -14.34 -12.12
CA PRO A 262 -14.14 -13.00 -12.35
C PRO A 262 -14.16 -12.17 -11.07
N VAL A 263 -12.98 -11.72 -10.67
CA VAL A 263 -12.75 -10.84 -9.51
C VAL A 263 -11.62 -9.91 -9.88
N TRP A 264 -11.75 -8.63 -9.59
CA TRP A 264 -10.67 -7.67 -9.77
C TRP A 264 -9.43 -8.12 -8.99
N SER A 265 -8.25 -7.95 -9.58
CA SER A 265 -6.95 -8.15 -8.92
C SER A 265 -5.99 -7.02 -9.28
N PRO A 266 -4.97 -6.74 -8.47
CA PRO A 266 -3.91 -5.79 -8.81
C PRO A 266 -2.90 -6.35 -9.83
N GLY A 267 -2.99 -7.63 -10.17
CA GLY A 267 -2.06 -8.33 -11.04
C GLY A 267 -2.65 -8.72 -12.40
N ALA A 268 -1.97 -9.65 -13.06
CA ALA A 268 -2.27 -10.08 -14.43
C ALA A 268 -3.56 -10.90 -14.55
N ASP A 269 -3.99 -11.57 -13.51
CA ASP A 269 -5.12 -12.51 -13.54
C ASP A 269 -6.35 -11.99 -12.79
N PRO A 270 -7.39 -11.47 -13.47
CA PRO A 270 -8.58 -10.91 -12.84
C PRO A 270 -9.60 -12.00 -12.44
N HIS A 271 -9.16 -13.04 -11.73
CA HIS A 271 -10.00 -14.15 -11.27
C HIS A 271 -9.70 -14.53 -9.82
N ALA A 272 -10.62 -15.26 -9.18
CA ALA A 272 -10.49 -15.68 -7.79
C ALA A 272 -9.22 -16.50 -7.50
N ARG A 273 -8.72 -17.32 -8.48
CA ARG A 273 -7.48 -18.10 -8.37
C ARG A 273 -6.22 -17.27 -8.17
N TYR A 274 -6.26 -15.95 -8.39
CA TYR A 274 -5.19 -15.01 -8.08
C TYR A 274 -4.87 -14.99 -6.57
N TYR A 275 -5.91 -14.98 -5.74
CA TYR A 275 -5.78 -14.67 -4.32
C TYR A 275 -5.05 -15.72 -3.49
N PRO A 276 -5.26 -17.05 -3.64
CA PRO A 276 -4.49 -18.05 -2.89
C PRO A 276 -2.98 -17.87 -3.04
N ARG A 277 -2.50 -17.64 -4.28
CA ARG A 277 -1.08 -17.42 -4.56
C ARG A 277 -0.57 -16.10 -3.98
N ARG A 278 -1.35 -15.03 -4.12
CA ARG A 278 -1.03 -13.73 -3.53
C ARG A 278 -0.89 -13.83 -2.00
N LEU A 279 -1.85 -14.46 -1.34
CA LEU A 279 -1.83 -14.62 0.11
C LEU A 279 -0.67 -15.52 0.57
N LEU A 280 -0.31 -16.54 -0.19
CA LEU A 280 0.84 -17.39 0.12
C LEU A 280 2.15 -16.60 0.02
N SER A 281 2.32 -15.79 -1.03
CA SER A 281 3.49 -14.92 -1.20
C SER A 281 3.62 -13.93 -0.03
N GLU A 282 2.51 -13.25 0.34
CA GLU A 282 2.45 -12.35 1.51
C GLU A 282 2.85 -13.07 2.81
N ALA A 283 2.24 -14.23 3.07
CA ALA A 283 2.49 -14.97 4.30
C ALA A 283 3.94 -15.45 4.41
N VAL A 284 4.55 -15.90 3.30
CA VAL A 284 5.93 -16.39 3.28
C VAL A 284 6.93 -15.25 3.50
N VAL A 285 6.77 -14.13 2.79
CA VAL A 285 7.69 -13.00 2.89
C VAL A 285 7.59 -12.36 4.27
N HIS A 286 6.40 -12.14 4.78
CA HIS A 286 6.22 -11.50 6.07
C HIS A 286 6.50 -12.41 7.27
N LEU A 287 6.41 -13.74 7.11
CA LEU A 287 6.95 -14.66 8.10
C LEU A 287 8.48 -14.50 8.21
N ALA A 288 9.18 -14.40 7.09
CA ALA A 288 10.61 -14.13 7.08
C ALA A 288 10.94 -12.77 7.73
N ASP A 289 10.12 -11.74 7.47
CA ASP A 289 10.25 -10.43 8.11
C ASP A 289 10.16 -10.51 9.65
N ALA A 290 9.18 -11.28 10.17
CA ALA A 290 9.02 -11.47 11.60
C ALA A 290 10.19 -12.26 12.20
N GLU A 291 10.67 -13.32 11.54
CA GLU A 291 11.82 -14.11 11.98
C GLU A 291 13.09 -13.27 12.04
N LEU A 292 13.34 -12.43 11.03
CA LEU A 292 14.46 -11.49 11.00
C LEU A 292 14.36 -10.40 12.07
N ALA A 293 13.15 -9.88 12.32
CA ALA A 293 12.92 -8.89 13.36
C ALA A 293 13.20 -9.42 14.76
N LEU A 294 12.98 -10.71 15.00
CA LEU A 294 13.25 -11.37 16.27
C LEU A 294 14.72 -11.83 16.43
N GLY A 295 15.61 -11.39 15.53
CA GLY A 295 17.04 -11.67 15.59
C GLY A 295 17.42 -13.07 15.11
N GLY A 296 16.49 -13.80 14.49
CA GLY A 296 16.74 -15.07 13.82
C GLY A 296 17.30 -14.91 12.41
N ALA A 297 17.56 -16.03 11.76
CA ALA A 297 17.63 -16.10 10.30
C ALA A 297 16.23 -16.37 9.75
N ALA A 298 15.92 -15.90 8.56
CA ALA A 298 14.71 -16.35 7.89
C ALA A 298 14.72 -17.89 7.78
N GLY A 299 13.63 -18.53 8.15
CA GLY A 299 13.50 -19.97 8.03
C GLY A 299 13.59 -20.42 6.57
N ALA A 300 13.93 -21.68 6.37
CA ALA A 300 13.97 -22.24 5.02
C ALA A 300 12.58 -22.13 4.38
N ILE A 301 12.53 -21.49 3.21
CA ILE A 301 11.32 -21.42 2.39
C ILE A 301 11.34 -22.62 1.44
N ASP A 302 10.25 -23.39 1.42
CA ASP A 302 10.11 -24.49 0.48
C ASP A 302 10.38 -24.03 -0.96
N PRO A 303 11.27 -24.70 -1.72
CA PRO A 303 11.67 -24.27 -3.07
C PRO A 303 10.52 -24.13 -4.06
N ARG A 304 9.46 -24.95 -3.95
CA ARG A 304 8.26 -24.84 -4.79
C ARG A 304 7.49 -23.57 -4.49
N THR A 305 7.23 -23.32 -3.20
CA THR A 305 6.56 -22.11 -2.73
C THR A 305 7.32 -20.86 -3.14
N ALA A 306 8.64 -20.84 -2.94
CA ALA A 306 9.49 -19.73 -3.37
C ALA A 306 9.48 -19.53 -4.88
N ALA A 307 9.52 -20.63 -5.65
CA ALA A 307 9.47 -20.57 -7.11
C ALA A 307 8.15 -19.99 -7.62
N ASP A 308 7.03 -20.39 -7.02
CA ASP A 308 5.71 -19.88 -7.38
C ASP A 308 5.55 -18.40 -7.00
N ALA A 309 6.03 -18.01 -5.83
CA ALA A 309 6.01 -16.60 -5.38
C ALA A 309 6.87 -15.69 -6.27
N ILE A 310 8.05 -16.15 -6.73
CA ILE A 310 8.87 -15.44 -7.71
C ILE A 310 8.13 -15.28 -9.04
N ASP A 311 7.55 -16.37 -9.56
CA ASP A 311 6.80 -16.36 -10.83
C ASP A 311 5.57 -15.46 -10.75
N HIS A 312 4.87 -15.45 -9.61
CA HIS A 312 3.76 -14.56 -9.32
C HIS A 312 4.21 -13.09 -9.34
N PHE A 313 5.27 -12.76 -8.59
CA PHE A 313 5.84 -11.42 -8.57
C PHE A 313 6.25 -10.93 -9.98
N LEU A 314 7.00 -11.73 -10.74
CA LEU A 314 7.44 -11.38 -12.08
C LEU A 314 6.27 -11.20 -13.07
N THR A 315 5.20 -11.95 -12.88
CA THR A 315 3.99 -11.85 -13.71
C THR A 315 3.21 -10.57 -13.39
N ASP A 316 3.13 -10.20 -12.13
CA ASP A 316 2.30 -9.08 -11.67
C ASP A 316 3.01 -7.73 -11.71
N ALA A 317 4.34 -7.70 -11.57
CA ALA A 317 5.12 -6.46 -11.52
C ALA A 317 4.79 -5.46 -12.65
N PRO A 318 4.56 -5.86 -13.93
CA PRO A 318 4.18 -4.93 -14.98
C PRO A 318 2.77 -4.31 -14.83
N TYR A 319 1.92 -4.86 -13.96
CA TYR A 319 0.55 -4.38 -13.70
C TYR A 319 0.47 -3.50 -12.46
N ILE A 320 1.55 -3.41 -11.69
CA ILE A 320 1.64 -2.61 -10.47
C ILE A 320 2.23 -1.25 -10.84
N PRO A 321 1.47 -0.13 -10.79
CA PRO A 321 1.89 1.16 -11.35
C PRO A 321 3.20 1.68 -10.76
N TRP A 322 3.41 1.59 -9.44
CA TRP A 322 4.65 2.06 -8.79
C TRP A 322 5.88 1.17 -9.06
N ILE A 323 5.70 0.01 -9.71
CA ILE A 323 6.78 -0.83 -10.26
C ILE A 323 6.92 -0.56 -11.76
N ALA A 324 5.80 -0.54 -12.49
CA ALA A 324 5.78 -0.37 -13.95
C ALA A 324 6.37 0.97 -14.37
N GLU A 325 6.06 2.05 -13.65
CA GLU A 325 6.55 3.39 -13.97
C GLU A 325 8.09 3.53 -13.83
N PRO A 326 8.74 3.16 -12.71
CA PRO A 326 10.19 3.14 -12.62
C PRO A 326 10.86 2.23 -13.65
N LEU A 327 10.28 1.04 -13.90
CA LEU A 327 10.79 0.12 -14.92
C LEU A 327 10.77 0.74 -16.32
N ALA A 328 9.73 1.50 -16.66
CA ALA A 328 9.62 2.19 -17.96
C ALA A 328 10.73 3.23 -18.16
N HIS A 329 11.31 3.76 -17.09
CA HIS A 329 12.37 4.76 -17.12
C HIS A 329 13.78 4.16 -16.93
N LEU A 330 13.90 2.84 -16.79
CA LEU A 330 15.17 2.19 -16.50
C LEU A 330 16.22 2.35 -17.61
N GLY A 331 15.79 2.55 -18.87
CA GLY A 331 16.69 2.86 -19.99
C GLY A 331 17.66 1.74 -20.35
N ARG A 332 17.33 0.49 -20.07
CA ARG A 332 18.17 -0.71 -20.26
C ARG A 332 17.58 -1.67 -21.33
N ASP A 333 16.98 -1.13 -22.39
CA ASP A 333 16.35 -1.93 -23.44
C ASP A 333 17.32 -2.94 -24.07
N GLY A 334 16.87 -4.19 -24.19
CA GLY A 334 17.65 -5.32 -24.69
C GLY A 334 18.54 -5.99 -23.66
N ALA A 335 18.67 -5.44 -22.45
CA ALA A 335 19.43 -6.09 -21.39
C ALA A 335 18.73 -7.36 -20.90
N VAL A 336 19.53 -8.37 -20.54
CA VAL A 336 19.05 -9.66 -20.08
C VAL A 336 19.51 -9.89 -18.65
N LEU A 337 18.56 -10.02 -17.72
CA LEU A 337 18.81 -10.38 -16.34
C LEU A 337 18.40 -11.83 -16.10
N ARG A 338 19.27 -12.63 -15.45
CA ARG A 338 18.99 -14.00 -15.06
C ARG A 338 18.96 -14.19 -13.56
N LEU A 339 17.90 -14.85 -13.10
CA LEU A 339 17.76 -15.34 -11.73
C LEU A 339 17.93 -16.87 -11.76
N ALA A 340 19.03 -17.36 -11.25
CA ALA A 340 19.37 -18.79 -11.31
C ALA A 340 19.22 -19.44 -9.93
N ALA A 341 18.27 -20.36 -9.80
CA ALA A 341 18.07 -21.11 -8.57
C ALA A 341 19.04 -22.29 -8.49
N ARG A 342 19.90 -22.30 -7.48
CA ARG A 342 20.96 -23.30 -7.29
C ARG A 342 20.40 -24.66 -6.90
N ASP A 343 19.42 -24.66 -6.01
CA ASP A 343 18.78 -25.82 -5.43
C ASP A 343 17.86 -26.58 -6.40
N THR A 344 17.13 -25.85 -7.26
CA THR A 344 16.19 -26.44 -8.22
C THR A 344 16.74 -26.53 -9.65
N GLY A 345 17.83 -25.83 -9.95
CA GLY A 345 18.37 -25.71 -11.31
C GLY A 345 17.47 -24.88 -12.26
N THR A 346 16.43 -24.24 -11.75
CA THR A 346 15.53 -23.39 -12.53
C THR A 346 16.17 -22.03 -12.78
N VAL A 347 16.05 -21.52 -14.01
CA VAL A 347 16.51 -20.20 -14.40
C VAL A 347 15.32 -19.38 -14.87
N ARG A 348 15.22 -18.14 -14.39
CA ARG A 348 14.29 -17.14 -14.92
C ARG A 348 15.09 -16.12 -15.69
N THR A 349 14.75 -15.96 -16.96
CA THR A 349 15.40 -15.00 -17.86
C THR A 349 14.43 -13.84 -18.10
N LEU A 350 14.85 -12.65 -17.71
CA LEU A 350 14.12 -11.40 -17.92
C LEU A 350 14.78 -10.64 -19.07
N VAL A 351 14.00 -10.18 -20.04
CA VAL A 351 14.46 -9.33 -21.13
C VAL A 351 13.81 -7.98 -20.99
N LEU A 352 14.62 -6.95 -20.71
CA LEU A 352 14.16 -5.57 -20.54
C LEU A 352 13.84 -4.95 -21.89
N GLY A 353 12.80 -4.15 -21.98
CA GLY A 353 12.43 -3.42 -23.19
C GLY A 353 10.97 -3.04 -23.25
N GLY A 354 10.65 -2.11 -24.17
CA GLY A 354 9.28 -1.64 -24.36
C GLY A 354 8.66 -0.94 -23.15
N GLY A 355 9.48 -0.37 -22.27
CA GLY A 355 9.00 0.26 -21.03
C GLY A 355 8.66 -0.72 -19.92
N GLY A 356 9.26 -1.93 -19.92
CA GLY A 356 9.07 -2.95 -18.91
C GLY A 356 10.00 -4.13 -19.12
N PHE A 357 9.51 -5.33 -18.93
CA PHE A 357 10.24 -6.56 -19.23
C PHE A 357 9.28 -7.70 -19.62
N THR A 358 9.85 -8.68 -20.30
CA THR A 358 9.24 -10.03 -20.48
C THR A 358 10.09 -11.04 -19.75
N TRP A 359 9.50 -12.14 -19.33
CA TRP A 359 10.25 -13.19 -18.66
C TRP A 359 9.84 -14.60 -19.09
N SER A 360 10.79 -15.52 -18.95
CA SER A 360 10.59 -16.95 -19.21
C SER A 360 11.27 -17.79 -18.15
N ARG A 361 10.75 -19.01 -17.92
CA ARG A 361 11.35 -20.01 -17.04
C ARG A 361 11.99 -21.11 -17.88
N GLU A 362 13.25 -21.40 -17.58
CA GLU A 362 14.05 -22.36 -18.32
C GLU A 362 14.83 -23.28 -17.35
N GLY A 363 15.25 -24.43 -17.83
CA GLY A 363 16.23 -25.25 -17.11
C GLY A 363 17.66 -24.74 -17.31
N ARG A 364 18.60 -25.11 -16.44
CA ARG A 364 20.04 -24.79 -16.61
C ARG A 364 20.54 -25.26 -17.98
N GLY A 365 21.20 -24.35 -18.68
CA GLY A 365 21.79 -24.64 -20.00
C GLY A 365 20.92 -24.28 -21.20
N SER A 366 19.70 -23.83 -20.99
CA SER A 366 18.83 -23.29 -22.02
C SER A 366 19.10 -21.78 -22.18
N GLY A 367 19.34 -21.31 -23.39
CA GLY A 367 19.42 -19.88 -23.70
C GLY A 367 20.56 -19.54 -24.67
N ALA A 368 20.18 -19.00 -25.84
CA ALA A 368 21.10 -18.65 -26.92
C ALA A 368 21.84 -17.32 -26.68
N VAL A 369 21.35 -16.44 -25.80
CA VAL A 369 21.90 -15.13 -25.52
C VAL A 369 22.52 -15.12 -24.12
N GLY A 370 23.80 -14.71 -24.03
CA GLY A 370 24.46 -14.52 -22.73
C GLY A 370 23.74 -13.45 -21.90
N PRO A 371 23.61 -13.60 -20.58
CA PRO A 371 23.00 -12.60 -19.74
C PRO A 371 23.86 -11.34 -19.68
N THR A 372 23.21 -10.17 -19.63
CA THR A 372 23.89 -8.92 -19.28
C THR A 372 24.29 -8.94 -17.80
N ALA A 373 23.38 -9.44 -16.96
CA ALA A 373 23.64 -9.67 -15.54
C ALA A 373 22.99 -11.00 -15.10
N SER A 374 23.57 -11.65 -14.10
CA SER A 374 23.00 -12.85 -13.48
C SER A 374 23.26 -12.86 -11.98
N VAL A 375 22.26 -13.34 -11.23
CA VAL A 375 22.39 -13.65 -9.81
C VAL A 375 22.00 -15.11 -9.58
N GLU A 376 22.79 -15.82 -8.77
CA GLU A 376 22.56 -17.22 -8.41
C GLU A 376 22.54 -17.38 -6.90
N ALA A 377 21.50 -18.05 -6.38
CA ALA A 377 21.31 -18.42 -4.98
C ALA A 377 20.27 -19.54 -4.87
N ASP A 378 19.95 -19.98 -3.67
CA ASP A 378 18.82 -20.89 -3.47
C ASP A 378 17.48 -20.17 -3.72
N THR A 379 16.44 -20.91 -4.11
CA THR A 379 15.17 -20.30 -4.58
C THR A 379 14.54 -19.37 -3.53
N GLY A 380 14.55 -19.80 -2.26
CA GLY A 380 14.04 -18.96 -1.16
C GLY A 380 14.85 -17.68 -0.95
N GLU A 381 16.17 -17.73 -1.13
CA GLU A 381 17.05 -16.57 -1.04
C GLU A 381 16.80 -15.58 -2.19
N LEU A 382 16.57 -16.10 -3.41
CA LEU A 382 16.20 -15.27 -4.56
C LEU A 382 14.85 -14.58 -4.34
N LEU A 383 13.86 -15.25 -3.74
CA LEU A 383 12.60 -14.63 -3.37
C LEU A 383 12.82 -13.45 -2.42
N LEU A 384 13.61 -13.66 -1.36
CA LEU A 384 13.90 -12.63 -0.37
C LEU A 384 14.75 -11.49 -0.93
N LEU A 385 15.63 -11.76 -1.93
CA LEU A 385 16.34 -10.72 -2.68
C LEU A 385 15.37 -9.85 -3.48
N LEU A 386 14.44 -10.45 -4.23
CA LEU A 386 13.46 -9.72 -5.03
C LEU A 386 12.57 -8.82 -4.18
N HIS A 387 12.25 -9.26 -2.96
CA HIS A 387 11.51 -8.48 -1.99
C HIS A 387 12.42 -7.58 -1.11
N ARG A 388 13.74 -7.49 -1.42
CA ARG A 388 14.72 -6.66 -0.73
C ARG A 388 14.92 -6.97 0.76
N ARG A 389 14.61 -8.20 1.18
CA ARG A 389 14.87 -8.67 2.54
C ARG A 389 16.32 -9.00 2.77
N TYR A 390 17.05 -9.30 1.70
CA TYR A 390 18.50 -9.43 1.68
C TYR A 390 19.09 -8.41 0.74
N ALA A 391 20.23 -7.84 1.14
CA ALA A 391 21.01 -6.95 0.29
C ALA A 391 21.65 -7.75 -0.86
N ALA A 392 21.72 -7.16 -2.03
CA ALA A 392 22.27 -7.84 -3.19
C ALA A 392 23.78 -8.12 -3.09
N ASP A 393 24.51 -7.50 -2.15
CA ASP A 393 25.92 -7.74 -1.85
C ASP A 393 26.16 -8.81 -0.76
N ASP A 394 25.09 -9.41 -0.25
CA ASP A 394 25.19 -10.51 0.71
C ASP A 394 25.94 -11.70 0.10
N PRO A 395 26.87 -12.34 0.84
CA PRO A 395 27.72 -13.43 0.33
C PRO A 395 26.94 -14.70 -0.13
N ARG A 396 25.66 -14.81 0.19
CA ARG A 396 24.78 -15.90 -0.33
C ARG A 396 24.55 -15.81 -1.83
N PHE A 397 24.70 -14.61 -2.42
CA PHE A 397 24.48 -14.38 -3.84
C PHE A 397 25.76 -14.43 -4.65
N THR A 398 25.76 -15.20 -5.72
CA THR A 398 26.84 -15.20 -6.72
C THR A 398 26.39 -14.36 -7.91
N HIS A 399 27.18 -13.35 -8.25
CA HIS A 399 26.89 -12.41 -9.33
C HIS A 399 27.84 -12.58 -10.50
N THR A 400 27.32 -12.39 -11.72
CA THR A 400 28.12 -12.29 -12.94
C THR A 400 27.53 -11.19 -13.85
N GLY A 401 28.40 -10.54 -14.62
CA GLY A 401 28.01 -9.48 -15.55
C GLY A 401 27.81 -8.13 -14.88
N ASP A 402 26.89 -7.35 -15.42
CA ASP A 402 26.60 -5.96 -15.02
C ASP A 402 25.85 -5.92 -13.69
N ARG A 403 26.54 -5.61 -12.62
CA ARG A 403 25.97 -5.49 -11.28
C ARG A 403 25.04 -4.28 -11.15
N GLU A 404 25.34 -3.17 -11.81
CA GLU A 404 24.54 -1.97 -11.77
C GLU A 404 23.14 -2.23 -12.35
N LEU A 405 23.04 -3.04 -13.43
CA LEU A 405 21.75 -3.47 -13.97
C LEU A 405 20.89 -4.20 -12.94
N LEU A 406 21.47 -5.10 -12.15
CA LEU A 406 20.73 -5.79 -11.09
C LEU A 406 20.25 -4.82 -10.01
N ASP A 407 21.13 -3.93 -9.56
CA ASP A 407 20.81 -2.97 -8.50
C ASP A 407 19.73 -1.98 -8.96
N ASP A 408 19.81 -1.48 -10.20
CA ASP A 408 18.81 -0.61 -10.83
C ASP A 408 17.45 -1.30 -10.94
N TRP A 409 17.46 -2.57 -11.40
CA TRP A 409 16.23 -3.35 -11.54
C TRP A 409 15.57 -3.63 -10.18
N LEU A 410 16.35 -4.02 -9.18
CA LEU A 410 15.86 -4.21 -7.81
C LEU A 410 15.32 -2.91 -7.22
N ALA A 411 15.94 -1.76 -7.52
CA ALA A 411 15.46 -0.46 -7.08
C ALA A 411 14.13 -0.09 -7.74
N ALA A 412 13.99 -0.36 -9.05
CA ALA A 412 12.77 -0.09 -9.80
C ALA A 412 11.60 -1.00 -9.42
N THR A 413 11.87 -2.19 -8.88
CA THR A 413 10.86 -3.19 -8.50
C THR A 413 10.62 -3.25 -6.98
N ALA A 414 10.98 -2.21 -6.23
CA ALA A 414 10.77 -2.16 -4.79
C ALA A 414 9.27 -2.17 -4.44
N LEU A 415 8.88 -3.06 -3.50
CA LEU A 415 7.56 -3.15 -2.89
C LEU A 415 7.55 -2.43 -1.54
#